data_b41b71a2d5219f9500df2f890de5f1bf
#
_entry.id   b41b71a2d5219f9500df2f890de5f1bf
#
_cell.length_a   1.000
_cell.length_b   1.000
_cell.length_c   1.000
_cell.angle_alpha   90.00
_cell.angle_beta   90.00
_cell.angle_gamma   90.00
#
_symmetry.space_group_name_H-M   'P 1'
#
loop_
_entity.id
_entity.type
_entity.pdbx_description
1 polymer ?
#
loop_
_entity_poly.entity_id
_entity_poly.type
_entity_poly.pdbx_seq_one_letter_code
_entity_poly.pdbx_strand_id
1 'polypeptide(L)'
;ITDLSKAVNLSVPTVTKLIGELIDEGFVHNFGEQGTAGGRRPNIYGLNPYAGYFVGVDLRKDSVMMAVINFKGQLIDETTVDFLMDNDPRSLDRLCDVIQNFIRARKIARDKVLAVGVNISGRVNSQTGYSYSYFFVEEQPLTMLLEERLGTTVYIENDTRAATYGEYMYGDAHSEKTMLYINASWGLGLGMIIDGKIFYGKSGFSGEFGHFPLLDNEIICRCGKRGCLETGASGSAMHRIFLEKLKEGRVSMLSEKYKKGEEITLNDILAALLKEDVLAIEILESVGHTLGKAI
;
A
#
# COMPACT_ATOMS: atom_id res chain seq x y z
N ILE A 1 2.92 31.47 16.91
CA ILE A 1 3.90 31.98 15.94
C ILE A 1 5.32 31.93 16.53
N THR A 2 5.54 32.37 17.77
CA THR A 2 6.88 32.32 18.40
C THR A 2 7.47 30.90 18.44
N ASP A 3 6.66 29.89 18.74
CA ASP A 3 7.10 28.51 18.78
C ASP A 3 7.44 27.99 17.37
N LEU A 4 6.62 28.34 16.38
CA LEU A 4 6.90 28.04 14.97
C LEU A 4 8.21 28.72 14.50
N SER A 5 8.40 30.01 14.86
CA SER A 5 9.62 30.76 14.55
C SER A 5 10.87 30.03 15.05
N LYS A 6 10.85 29.51 16.27
CA LYS A 6 11.95 28.72 16.84
C LYS A 6 12.12 27.38 16.11
N ALA A 7 11.01 26.68 15.83
CA ALA A 7 11.06 25.35 15.20
C ALA A 7 11.61 25.40 13.77
N VAL A 8 11.29 26.45 13.00
CA VAL A 8 11.75 26.59 11.59
C VAL A 8 12.97 27.50 11.44
N ASN A 9 13.51 28.01 12.55
CA ASN A 9 14.67 28.92 12.58
C ASN A 9 14.53 30.17 11.67
N LEU A 10 13.34 30.78 11.70
CA LEU A 10 13.01 31.99 10.96
C LEU A 10 12.61 33.11 11.93
N SER A 11 12.69 34.39 11.50
CA SER A 11 12.26 35.52 12.31
C SER A 11 10.73 35.52 12.53
N VAL A 12 10.25 36.02 13.69
CA VAL A 12 8.84 36.15 13.99
C VAL A 12 8.06 36.91 12.91
N PRO A 13 8.53 38.05 12.37
CA PRO A 13 7.86 38.74 11.27
C PRO A 13 7.73 37.89 10.01
N THR A 14 8.78 37.15 9.66
CA THR A 14 8.78 36.24 8.49
C THR A 14 7.71 35.14 8.67
N VAL A 15 7.69 34.48 9.82
CA VAL A 15 6.68 33.43 10.09
C VAL A 15 5.28 34.02 10.13
N THR A 16 5.08 35.21 10.68
CA THR A 16 3.77 35.88 10.67
C THR A 16 3.27 36.12 9.23
N LYS A 17 4.16 36.58 8.34
CA LYS A 17 3.83 36.79 6.92
C LYS A 17 3.44 35.46 6.23
N LEU A 18 4.27 34.41 6.39
CA LEU A 18 4.02 33.10 5.79
C LEU A 18 2.72 32.46 6.30
N ILE A 19 2.42 32.58 7.60
CA ILE A 19 1.15 32.08 8.14
C ILE A 19 -0.04 32.89 7.59
N GLY A 20 0.09 34.20 7.38
CA GLY A 20 -0.91 35.02 6.74
C GLY A 20 -1.20 34.53 5.30
N GLU A 21 -0.17 34.31 4.49
CA GLU A 21 -0.27 33.76 3.14
C GLU A 21 -0.98 32.40 3.13
N LEU A 22 -0.60 31.48 4.02
CA LEU A 22 -1.24 30.17 4.15
C LEU A 22 -2.70 30.23 4.62
N ILE A 23 -3.08 31.25 5.38
CA ILE A 23 -4.47 31.50 5.75
C ILE A 23 -5.26 32.01 4.54
N ASP A 24 -4.70 32.95 3.79
CA ASP A 24 -5.33 33.53 2.61
C ASP A 24 -5.51 32.47 1.50
N GLU A 25 -4.58 31.53 1.37
CA GLU A 25 -4.66 30.36 0.48
C GLU A 25 -5.57 29.25 1.02
N GLY A 26 -6.03 29.34 2.27
CA GLY A 26 -6.96 28.40 2.88
C GLY A 26 -6.30 27.10 3.42
N PHE A 27 -4.96 27.02 3.52
CA PHE A 27 -4.26 25.86 4.08
C PHE A 27 -4.23 25.86 5.62
N VAL A 28 -4.33 27.04 6.23
CA VAL A 28 -4.25 27.23 7.68
C VAL A 28 -5.50 27.93 8.18
N HIS A 29 -6.02 27.48 9.31
CA HIS A 29 -7.06 28.16 10.07
C HIS A 29 -6.49 28.85 11.30
N ASN A 30 -6.99 30.05 11.61
CA ASN A 30 -6.82 30.69 12.91
C ASN A 30 -7.98 30.27 13.81
N PHE A 31 -7.71 29.49 14.84
CA PHE A 31 -8.69 29.00 15.81
C PHE A 31 -8.96 30.00 16.93
N GLY A 32 -8.43 31.21 16.83
CA GLY A 32 -8.62 32.26 17.81
C GLY A 32 -7.62 32.17 18.99
N GLU A 33 -7.98 32.92 20.06
CA GLU A 33 -7.16 33.02 21.25
C GLU A 33 -7.37 31.87 22.23
N GLN A 34 -6.28 31.25 22.70
CA GLN A 34 -6.35 30.26 23.76
C GLN A 34 -6.55 30.95 25.12
N GLY A 35 -7.56 30.51 25.92
CA GLY A 35 -7.75 30.96 27.28
C GLY A 35 -6.55 30.59 28.16
N THR A 36 -5.85 31.58 28.72
CA THR A 36 -4.76 31.39 29.69
C THR A 36 -5.20 31.96 31.05
N ALA A 37 -4.71 31.39 32.14
CA ALA A 37 -4.99 31.84 33.50
C ALA A 37 -4.34 33.20 33.85
N GLY A 38 -3.57 33.81 32.91
CA GLY A 38 -2.94 35.13 33.03
C GLY A 38 -1.99 35.40 31.86
N GLY A 39 -1.91 36.68 31.41
CA GLY A 39 -1.03 37.12 30.33
C GLY A 39 -1.71 37.25 28.95
N ARG A 40 -0.91 37.62 27.91
CA ARG A 40 -1.41 37.79 26.54
C ARG A 40 -1.87 36.44 25.97
N ARG A 41 -3.11 36.38 25.50
CA ARG A 41 -3.68 35.18 24.90
C ARG A 41 -3.05 34.93 23.54
N PRO A 42 -2.39 33.77 23.34
CA PRO A 42 -1.82 33.45 22.04
C PRO A 42 -2.89 32.97 21.07
N ASN A 43 -2.78 33.36 19.80
CA ASN A 43 -3.58 32.77 18.72
C ASN A 43 -3.06 31.36 18.40
N ILE A 44 -4.02 30.44 18.23
CA ILE A 44 -3.76 29.07 17.78
C ILE A 44 -3.99 28.98 16.28
N TYR A 45 -3.01 28.44 15.58
CA TYR A 45 -3.08 28.15 14.15
C TYR A 45 -3.00 26.65 13.94
N GLY A 46 -3.68 26.13 12.93
CA GLY A 46 -3.59 24.72 12.57
C GLY A 46 -3.98 24.49 11.12
N LEU A 47 -3.66 23.33 10.59
CA LEU A 47 -3.98 22.95 9.23
C LEU A 47 -5.51 22.93 9.05
N ASN A 48 -5.97 23.43 7.90
CA ASN A 48 -7.36 23.30 7.47
C ASN A 48 -7.57 21.87 6.92
N PRO A 49 -8.38 21.03 7.55
CA PRO A 49 -8.61 19.66 7.05
C PRO A 49 -9.26 19.62 5.66
N TYR A 50 -9.97 20.70 5.26
CA TYR A 50 -10.66 20.81 3.97
C TYR A 50 -9.86 21.56 2.90
N ALA A 51 -8.59 21.86 3.16
CA ALA A 51 -7.71 22.51 2.19
C ALA A 51 -7.48 21.62 0.96
N GLY A 52 -7.42 20.31 1.16
CA GLY A 52 -7.27 19.33 0.08
C GLY A 52 -7.39 17.90 0.59
N TYR A 53 -7.31 16.95 -0.36
CA TYR A 53 -7.45 15.54 -0.12
C TYR A 53 -6.37 14.76 -0.85
N PHE A 54 -5.99 13.63 -0.29
CA PHE A 54 -5.12 12.65 -0.94
C PHE A 54 -5.89 11.34 -1.09
N VAL A 55 -5.76 10.70 -2.24
CA VAL A 55 -6.40 9.43 -2.52
C VAL A 55 -5.34 8.34 -2.61
N GLY A 56 -5.46 7.31 -1.79
CA GLY A 56 -4.66 6.10 -1.87
C GLY A 56 -5.42 5.02 -2.65
N VAL A 57 -4.72 4.31 -3.52
CA VAL A 57 -5.26 3.23 -4.35
C VAL A 57 -4.32 2.03 -4.22
N ASP A 58 -4.82 0.92 -3.70
CA ASP A 58 -4.08 -0.33 -3.56
C ASP A 58 -4.63 -1.35 -4.55
N LEU A 59 -3.82 -1.64 -5.59
CA LEU A 59 -4.16 -2.58 -6.66
C LEU A 59 -3.78 -3.99 -6.25
N ARG A 60 -4.78 -4.81 -5.98
CA ARG A 60 -4.66 -6.24 -5.71
C ARG A 60 -4.95 -7.06 -6.95
N LYS A 61 -4.75 -8.38 -6.88
CA LYS A 61 -4.95 -9.28 -8.01
C LYS A 61 -6.36 -9.19 -8.62
N ASP A 62 -7.39 -9.11 -7.78
CA ASP A 62 -8.80 -9.23 -8.14
C ASP A 62 -9.67 -8.08 -7.58
N SER A 63 -9.05 -7.09 -6.97
CA SER A 63 -9.74 -5.96 -6.35
C SER A 63 -8.90 -4.70 -6.32
N VAL A 64 -9.56 -3.56 -6.18
CA VAL A 64 -8.95 -2.26 -5.88
C VAL A 64 -9.50 -1.78 -4.55
N MET A 65 -8.62 -1.55 -3.60
CA MET A 65 -8.94 -0.84 -2.37
C MET A 65 -8.57 0.62 -2.55
N MET A 66 -9.48 1.51 -2.18
CA MET A 66 -9.26 2.96 -2.25
C MET A 66 -9.59 3.59 -0.91
N ALA A 67 -8.79 4.56 -0.51
CA ALA A 67 -9.01 5.36 0.68
C ALA A 67 -8.78 6.83 0.34
N VAL A 68 -9.48 7.73 1.04
CA VAL A 68 -9.26 9.17 0.96
C VAL A 68 -8.98 9.73 2.35
N ILE A 69 -7.93 10.52 2.43
CA ILE A 69 -7.56 11.27 3.63
C ILE A 69 -7.66 12.77 3.36
N ASN A 70 -7.96 13.53 4.40
CA ASN A 70 -7.96 15.00 4.32
C ASN A 70 -6.54 15.57 4.48
N PHE A 71 -6.41 16.90 4.38
CA PHE A 71 -5.12 17.60 4.49
C PHE A 71 -4.41 17.42 5.84
N LYS A 72 -5.12 16.97 6.88
CA LYS A 72 -4.55 16.61 8.19
C LYS A 72 -4.15 15.14 8.32
N GLY A 73 -4.30 14.34 7.24
CA GLY A 73 -4.03 12.91 7.26
C GLY A 73 -5.11 12.05 7.92
N GLN A 74 -6.29 12.62 8.20
CA GLN A 74 -7.39 11.85 8.79
C GLN A 74 -8.14 11.10 7.70
N LEU A 75 -8.39 9.81 7.92
CA LEU A 75 -9.21 8.98 7.02
C LEU A 75 -10.63 9.52 6.97
N ILE A 76 -11.10 9.80 5.76
CA ILE A 76 -12.46 10.27 5.49
C ILE A 76 -13.36 9.10 5.12
N ASP A 77 -12.89 8.24 4.22
CA ASP A 77 -13.62 7.06 3.76
C ASP A 77 -12.70 6.08 3.04
N GLU A 78 -13.13 4.82 2.97
CA GLU A 78 -12.46 3.76 2.23
C GLU A 78 -13.47 2.84 1.56
N THR A 79 -13.06 2.16 0.52
CA THR A 79 -13.86 1.15 -0.18
C THR A 79 -12.99 0.13 -0.89
N THR A 80 -13.52 -1.06 -1.08
CA THR A 80 -12.93 -2.07 -1.94
C THR A 80 -13.95 -2.43 -3.03
N VAL A 81 -13.50 -2.52 -4.27
CA VAL A 81 -14.32 -2.91 -5.42
C VAL A 81 -13.63 -4.04 -6.19
N ASP A 82 -14.41 -4.89 -6.81
CA ASP A 82 -13.90 -5.94 -7.69
C ASP A 82 -13.23 -5.31 -8.90
N PHE A 83 -12.03 -5.72 -9.20
CA PHE A 83 -11.24 -5.22 -10.32
C PHE A 83 -10.19 -6.26 -10.73
N LEU A 84 -10.27 -6.74 -11.94
CA LEU A 84 -9.23 -7.62 -12.47
C LEU A 84 -8.07 -6.81 -13.03
N MET A 85 -6.91 -6.94 -12.38
CA MET A 85 -5.67 -6.31 -12.82
C MET A 85 -5.05 -7.17 -13.93
N ASP A 86 -5.11 -6.67 -15.16
CA ASP A 86 -4.53 -7.28 -16.35
C ASP A 86 -3.74 -6.23 -17.16
N ASN A 87 -3.14 -6.67 -18.27
CA ASN A 87 -2.42 -5.81 -19.21
C ASN A 87 -3.25 -5.48 -20.47
N ASP A 88 -4.59 -5.57 -20.41
CA ASP A 88 -5.47 -5.04 -21.45
C ASP A 88 -5.31 -3.50 -21.49
N PRO A 89 -5.11 -2.88 -22.64
CA PRO A 89 -5.02 -1.41 -22.76
C PRO A 89 -6.21 -0.67 -22.11
N ARG A 90 -7.40 -1.28 -22.10
CA ARG A 90 -8.61 -0.72 -21.47
C ARG A 90 -8.61 -0.81 -19.94
N SER A 91 -7.74 -1.63 -19.35
CA SER A 91 -7.66 -1.76 -17.88
C SER A 91 -7.27 -0.46 -17.21
N LEU A 92 -6.40 0.34 -17.86
CA LEU A 92 -6.01 1.63 -17.32
C LEU A 92 -7.18 2.61 -17.30
N ASP A 93 -8.00 2.64 -18.35
CA ASP A 93 -9.18 3.49 -18.41
C ASP A 93 -10.21 3.06 -17.36
N ARG A 94 -10.47 1.72 -17.23
CA ARG A 94 -11.34 1.18 -16.17
C ARG A 94 -10.86 1.57 -14.77
N LEU A 95 -9.55 1.52 -14.50
CA LEU A 95 -8.98 1.94 -13.23
C LEU A 95 -9.25 3.42 -12.95
N CYS A 96 -9.01 4.28 -13.94
CA CYS A 96 -9.27 5.71 -13.82
C CYS A 96 -10.74 6.01 -13.57
N ASP A 97 -11.65 5.29 -14.24
CA ASP A 97 -13.09 5.42 -14.02
C ASP A 97 -13.49 5.04 -12.59
N VAL A 98 -12.93 3.95 -12.06
CA VAL A 98 -13.17 3.51 -10.68
C VAL A 98 -12.69 4.56 -9.68
N ILE A 99 -11.48 5.10 -9.85
CA ILE A 99 -10.92 6.16 -8.99
C ILE A 99 -11.78 7.43 -9.06
N GLN A 100 -12.15 7.89 -10.27
CA GLN A 100 -12.96 9.08 -10.43
C GLN A 100 -14.37 8.91 -9.84
N ASN A 101 -14.98 7.71 -9.98
CA ASN A 101 -16.27 7.40 -9.37
C ASN A 101 -16.18 7.41 -7.85
N PHE A 102 -15.10 6.88 -7.27
CA PHE A 102 -14.84 6.93 -5.84
C PHE A 102 -14.78 8.37 -5.32
N ILE A 103 -14.02 9.25 -5.99
CA ILE A 103 -13.88 10.67 -5.62
C ILE A 103 -15.23 11.39 -5.75
N ARG A 104 -15.95 11.21 -6.86
CA ARG A 104 -17.26 11.83 -7.11
C ARG A 104 -18.32 11.43 -6.10
N ALA A 105 -18.37 10.16 -5.72
CA ALA A 105 -19.31 9.66 -4.72
C ALA A 105 -19.16 10.33 -3.34
N ARG A 106 -17.94 10.83 -3.01
CA ARG A 106 -17.65 11.57 -1.78
C ARG A 106 -17.83 13.08 -1.92
N LYS A 107 -18.33 13.55 -3.07
CA LYS A 107 -18.55 14.97 -3.37
C LYS A 107 -17.28 15.83 -3.21
N ILE A 108 -16.12 15.23 -3.42
CA ILE A 108 -14.84 15.93 -3.41
C ILE A 108 -14.66 16.61 -4.77
N ALA A 109 -14.47 17.91 -4.77
CA ALA A 109 -14.19 18.66 -5.98
C ALA A 109 -12.79 18.26 -6.53
N ARG A 110 -12.66 18.16 -7.85
CA ARG A 110 -11.44 17.66 -8.50
C ARG A 110 -10.21 18.50 -8.17
N ASP A 111 -10.37 19.82 -8.11
CA ASP A 111 -9.34 20.80 -7.74
C ASP A 111 -8.90 20.69 -6.28
N LYS A 112 -9.65 19.97 -5.45
CA LYS A 112 -9.30 19.67 -4.06
C LYS A 112 -8.54 18.34 -3.90
N VAL A 113 -8.43 17.53 -4.94
CA VAL A 113 -7.57 16.32 -4.92
C VAL A 113 -6.14 16.73 -5.22
N LEU A 114 -5.30 16.76 -4.21
CA LEU A 114 -3.91 17.22 -4.33
C LEU A 114 -3.00 16.19 -4.99
N ALA A 115 -3.24 14.92 -4.69
CA ALA A 115 -2.52 13.81 -5.33
C ALA A 115 -3.26 12.48 -5.17
N VAL A 116 -2.93 11.55 -6.08
CA VAL A 116 -3.33 10.14 -6.01
C VAL A 116 -2.07 9.28 -5.90
N GLY A 117 -1.99 8.45 -4.86
CA GLY A 117 -0.95 7.45 -4.71
C GLY A 117 -1.48 6.07 -5.13
N VAL A 118 -0.81 5.39 -6.04
CA VAL A 118 -1.22 4.07 -6.55
C VAL A 118 -0.17 3.03 -6.22
N ASN A 119 -0.55 2.04 -5.41
CA ASN A 119 0.30 0.91 -5.07
C ASN A 119 0.04 -0.23 -6.04
N ILE A 120 1.11 -0.82 -6.57
CA ILE A 120 1.02 -1.87 -7.60
C ILE A 120 1.98 -2.99 -7.23
N SER A 121 1.49 -4.23 -7.32
CA SER A 121 2.34 -5.42 -7.13
C SER A 121 3.41 -5.55 -8.22
N GLY A 122 4.55 -6.11 -7.85
CA GLY A 122 5.65 -6.39 -8.77
C GLY A 122 6.66 -5.24 -8.88
N ARG A 123 7.36 -5.20 -10.01
CA ARG A 123 8.47 -4.24 -10.19
C ARG A 123 7.97 -2.86 -10.58
N VAL A 124 8.17 -1.90 -9.69
CA VAL A 124 7.80 -0.50 -9.87
C VAL A 124 9.00 0.39 -9.55
N ASN A 125 9.29 1.32 -10.44
CA ASN A 125 10.25 2.39 -10.19
C ASN A 125 9.49 3.69 -9.92
N SER A 126 9.35 4.03 -8.65
CA SER A 126 8.60 5.21 -8.22
C SER A 126 9.27 6.54 -8.60
N GLN A 127 10.59 6.55 -8.82
CA GLN A 127 11.31 7.76 -9.23
C GLN A 127 11.06 8.12 -10.69
N THR A 128 10.96 7.10 -11.56
CA THR A 128 10.76 7.29 -13.00
C THR A 128 9.31 7.12 -13.43
N GLY A 129 8.44 6.67 -12.52
CA GLY A 129 7.02 6.49 -12.78
C GLY A 129 6.66 5.25 -13.62
N TYR A 130 7.60 4.30 -13.79
CA TYR A 130 7.36 3.09 -14.58
C TYR A 130 6.93 1.90 -13.74
N SER A 131 5.91 1.18 -14.23
CA SER A 131 5.57 -0.19 -13.82
C SER A 131 6.06 -1.19 -14.88
N TYR A 132 6.70 -2.28 -14.43
CA TYR A 132 7.25 -3.30 -15.33
C TYR A 132 6.52 -4.64 -15.22
N SER A 133 5.50 -4.71 -14.40
CA SER A 133 4.71 -5.93 -14.18
C SER A 133 3.28 -5.80 -14.68
N TYR A 134 2.70 -4.61 -14.55
CA TYR A 134 1.34 -4.30 -14.98
C TYR A 134 1.27 -2.93 -15.63
N PHE A 135 0.33 -2.71 -16.53
CA PHE A 135 0.13 -1.45 -17.26
C PHE A 135 1.37 -0.96 -18.03
N PHE A 136 2.16 -1.91 -18.55
CA PHE A 136 3.38 -1.60 -19.33
C PHE A 136 3.13 -1.62 -20.84
N VAL A 137 1.90 -1.41 -21.26
CA VAL A 137 1.46 -1.48 -22.67
C VAL A 137 2.01 -0.34 -23.50
N GLU A 138 2.30 0.79 -22.86
CA GLU A 138 2.82 1.99 -23.50
C GLU A 138 4.28 2.25 -23.08
N GLU A 139 5.06 2.91 -23.96
CA GLU A 139 6.46 3.26 -23.67
C GLU A 139 6.58 4.46 -22.70
N GLN A 140 5.46 4.99 -22.21
CA GLN A 140 5.42 6.14 -21.32
C GLN A 140 5.37 5.72 -19.84
N PRO A 141 5.86 6.59 -18.93
CA PRO A 141 5.66 6.36 -17.49
C PRO A 141 4.18 6.21 -17.14
N LEU A 142 3.85 5.21 -16.33
CA LEU A 142 2.48 4.99 -15.88
C LEU A 142 1.93 6.20 -15.12
N THR A 143 2.77 6.92 -14.37
CA THR A 143 2.37 8.18 -13.71
C THR A 143 1.82 9.19 -14.69
N MET A 144 2.49 9.42 -15.84
CA MET A 144 2.02 10.35 -16.87
C MET A 144 0.67 9.93 -17.46
N LEU A 145 0.51 8.64 -17.76
CA LEU A 145 -0.73 8.10 -18.30
C LEU A 145 -1.91 8.26 -17.34
N LEU A 146 -1.65 8.08 -16.04
CA LEU A 146 -2.66 8.27 -14.99
C LEU A 146 -2.95 9.77 -14.76
N GLU A 147 -1.93 10.62 -14.74
CA GLU A 147 -2.07 12.07 -14.57
C GLU A 147 -2.92 12.70 -15.69
N GLU A 148 -2.67 12.30 -16.94
CA GLU A 148 -3.46 12.76 -18.09
C GLU A 148 -4.95 12.43 -17.92
N ARG A 149 -5.28 11.21 -17.47
CA ARG A 149 -6.65 10.73 -17.29
C ARG A 149 -7.34 11.28 -16.05
N LEU A 150 -6.62 11.33 -14.94
CA LEU A 150 -7.15 11.77 -13.65
C LEU A 150 -7.12 13.29 -13.49
N GLY A 151 -6.17 13.98 -14.16
CA GLY A 151 -5.96 15.43 -14.12
C GLY A 151 -5.52 15.94 -12.76
N THR A 152 -4.75 15.15 -12.07
CA THR A 152 -4.08 15.48 -10.81
C THR A 152 -2.75 14.74 -10.75
N THR A 153 -1.84 15.19 -9.89
CA THR A 153 -0.55 14.53 -9.67
C THR A 153 -0.71 13.11 -9.20
N VAL A 154 0.04 12.18 -9.82
CA VAL A 154 0.00 10.75 -9.47
C VAL A 154 1.38 10.25 -9.07
N TYR A 155 1.43 9.52 -7.97
CA TYR A 155 2.60 8.77 -7.52
C TYR A 155 2.31 7.29 -7.61
N ILE A 156 3.30 6.50 -8.00
CA ILE A 156 3.19 5.04 -7.95
C ILE A 156 4.26 4.46 -7.02
N GLU A 157 3.91 3.37 -6.34
CA GLU A 157 4.85 2.65 -5.50
C GLU A 157 4.58 1.14 -5.57
N ASN A 158 5.60 0.34 -5.25
CA ASN A 158 5.40 -1.09 -5.03
C ASN A 158 4.55 -1.30 -3.76
N ASP A 159 3.61 -2.24 -3.81
CA ASP A 159 2.67 -2.57 -2.74
C ASP A 159 3.34 -2.83 -1.39
N THR A 160 4.41 -3.63 -1.38
CA THR A 160 5.15 -3.95 -0.15
C THR A 160 5.90 -2.74 0.40
N ARG A 161 6.53 -1.92 -0.45
CA ARG A 161 7.21 -0.70 0.01
C ARG A 161 6.23 0.34 0.54
N ALA A 162 5.07 0.47 -0.11
CA ALA A 162 4.01 1.35 0.38
C ALA A 162 3.49 0.90 1.76
N ALA A 163 3.21 -0.40 1.93
CA ALA A 163 2.82 -0.97 3.21
C ALA A 163 3.91 -0.77 4.29
N THR A 164 5.18 -0.96 3.91
CA THR A 164 6.33 -0.71 4.80
C THR A 164 6.36 0.73 5.29
N TYR A 165 6.16 1.68 4.39
CA TYR A 165 6.15 3.09 4.75
C TYR A 165 4.92 3.46 5.58
N GLY A 166 3.77 2.87 5.29
CA GLY A 166 2.55 3.04 6.09
C GLY A 166 2.74 2.55 7.52
N GLU A 167 3.30 1.35 7.71
CA GLU A 167 3.61 0.80 9.03
C GLU A 167 4.64 1.68 9.78
N TYR A 168 5.67 2.14 9.08
CA TYR A 168 6.68 3.01 9.67
C TYR A 168 6.10 4.36 10.12
N MET A 169 5.19 4.96 9.35
CA MET A 169 4.63 6.30 9.65
C MET A 169 3.48 6.26 10.65
N TYR A 170 2.67 5.21 10.65
CA TYR A 170 1.40 5.16 11.39
C TYR A 170 1.24 3.94 12.31
N GLY A 171 2.12 2.94 12.19
CA GLY A 171 2.14 1.76 13.04
C GLY A 171 3.06 1.90 14.26
N ASP A 172 3.39 0.76 14.85
CA ASP A 172 4.19 0.72 16.08
C ASP A 172 5.68 0.99 15.85
N ALA A 173 6.16 0.94 14.61
CA ALA A 173 7.58 1.07 14.26
C ALA A 173 8.05 2.52 13.97
N HIS A 174 7.24 3.53 14.23
CA HIS A 174 7.54 4.93 13.87
C HIS A 174 8.77 5.54 14.56
N SER A 175 9.25 4.95 15.64
CA SER A 175 10.47 5.39 16.35
C SER A 175 11.74 4.65 15.91
N GLU A 176 11.61 3.59 15.12
CA GLU A 176 12.73 2.73 14.75
C GLU A 176 13.53 3.33 13.59
N LYS A 177 14.85 3.31 13.68
CA LYS A 177 15.72 3.76 12.58
C LYS A 177 15.86 2.71 11.49
N THR A 178 15.70 1.45 11.85
CA THR A 178 15.85 0.31 10.92
C THR A 178 14.71 -0.66 11.14
N MET A 179 14.00 -0.98 10.06
CA MET A 179 12.86 -1.91 10.08
C MET A 179 12.89 -2.79 8.84
N LEU A 180 12.60 -4.08 9.03
CA LEU A 180 12.29 -5.01 7.95
C LEU A 180 10.79 -5.34 8.02
N TYR A 181 10.09 -5.15 6.92
CA TYR A 181 8.67 -5.46 6.77
C TYR A 181 8.50 -6.60 5.77
N ILE A 182 8.06 -7.75 6.25
CA ILE A 182 7.80 -8.92 5.41
C ILE A 182 6.31 -8.96 5.07
N ASN A 183 6.02 -8.79 3.79
CA ASN A 183 4.67 -8.91 3.25
C ASN A 183 4.43 -10.34 2.75
N ALA A 184 3.91 -11.20 3.64
CA ALA A 184 3.50 -12.56 3.32
C ALA A 184 2.02 -12.59 2.96
N SER A 185 1.67 -12.09 1.78
CA SER A 185 0.32 -12.09 1.21
C SER A 185 0.19 -13.16 0.11
N TRP A 186 -0.52 -12.90 -0.97
CA TRP A 186 -0.53 -13.81 -2.12
C TRP A 186 0.88 -14.08 -2.66
N GLY A 187 1.72 -13.04 -2.78
CA GLY A 187 3.14 -13.14 -3.02
C GLY A 187 3.97 -13.03 -1.74
N LEU A 188 5.27 -12.82 -1.90
CA LEU A 188 6.20 -12.59 -0.81
C LEU A 188 7.13 -11.42 -1.14
N GLY A 189 7.02 -10.34 -0.39
CA GLY A 189 7.82 -9.14 -0.53
C GLY A 189 8.55 -8.76 0.75
N LEU A 190 9.58 -7.94 0.62
CA LEU A 190 10.32 -7.35 1.72
C LEU A 190 10.45 -5.84 1.51
N GLY A 191 10.03 -5.07 2.47
CA GLY A 191 10.33 -3.65 2.54
C GLY A 191 11.35 -3.36 3.63
N MET A 192 12.16 -2.34 3.43
CA MET A 192 13.24 -1.99 4.34
C MET A 192 13.23 -0.50 4.64
N ILE A 193 13.29 -0.15 5.92
CA ILE A 193 13.64 1.19 6.39
C ILE A 193 15.08 1.13 6.89
N ILE A 194 15.93 2.04 6.43
CA ILE A 194 17.31 2.21 6.87
C ILE A 194 17.52 3.69 7.16
N ASP A 195 17.98 4.00 8.35
CA ASP A 195 18.14 5.38 8.85
C ASP A 195 16.88 6.24 8.69
N GLY A 196 15.70 5.63 8.96
CA GLY A 196 14.41 6.29 8.88
C GLY A 196 13.89 6.55 7.47
N LYS A 197 14.46 5.90 6.44
CA LYS A 197 14.08 6.08 5.03
C LYS A 197 13.84 4.74 4.35
N ILE A 198 12.89 4.70 3.42
CA ILE A 198 12.71 3.55 2.54
C ILE A 198 13.99 3.31 1.75
N PHE A 199 14.46 2.07 1.77
CA PHE A 199 15.61 1.64 0.99
C PHE A 199 15.18 1.13 -0.37
N TYR A 200 15.51 1.86 -1.43
CA TYR A 200 15.16 1.51 -2.81
C TYR A 200 16.22 0.65 -3.51
N GLY A 201 17.42 0.56 -2.95
CA GLY A 201 18.56 -0.05 -3.64
C GLY A 201 19.04 0.81 -4.82
N LYS A 202 19.99 0.27 -5.58
CA LYS A 202 20.63 0.99 -6.70
C LYS A 202 19.65 1.29 -7.86
N SER A 203 18.76 0.35 -8.16
CA SER A 203 17.88 0.39 -9.35
C SER A 203 16.40 0.61 -9.01
N GLY A 204 16.06 0.84 -7.75
CA GLY A 204 14.67 1.00 -7.33
C GLY A 204 13.91 -0.32 -7.10
N PHE A 205 14.61 -1.47 -7.07
CA PHE A 205 14.01 -2.80 -6.95
C PHE A 205 14.55 -3.57 -5.73
N SER A 206 14.78 -2.88 -4.62
CA SER A 206 15.12 -3.58 -3.38
C SER A 206 13.94 -4.40 -2.86
N GLY A 207 14.23 -5.43 -2.08
CA GLY A 207 13.17 -6.21 -1.42
C GLY A 207 12.54 -7.30 -2.26
N GLU A 208 13.11 -7.67 -3.42
CA GLU A 208 12.67 -8.82 -4.24
C GLU A 208 12.99 -10.18 -3.55
N PHE A 209 12.76 -10.23 -2.24
CA PHE A 209 13.06 -11.32 -1.32
C PHE A 209 12.37 -12.63 -1.71
N GLY A 210 11.12 -12.56 -2.13
CA GLY A 210 10.37 -13.71 -2.60
C GLY A 210 11.00 -14.39 -3.83
N HIS A 211 11.80 -13.64 -4.60
CA HIS A 211 12.45 -14.16 -5.82
C HIS A 211 13.91 -14.59 -5.62
N PHE A 212 14.34 -14.68 -4.36
CA PHE A 212 15.63 -15.29 -4.02
C PHE A 212 15.55 -16.81 -4.20
N PRO A 213 16.48 -17.44 -4.98
CA PRO A 213 16.47 -18.88 -5.21
C PRO A 213 17.04 -19.61 -3.99
N LEU A 214 16.21 -19.95 -3.05
CA LEU A 214 16.55 -20.61 -1.79
C LEU A 214 16.12 -22.08 -1.75
N LEU A 215 15.09 -22.44 -2.54
CA LEU A 215 14.46 -23.75 -2.46
C LEU A 215 14.99 -24.68 -3.54
N ASP A 216 15.27 -25.92 -3.15
CA ASP A 216 15.57 -27.00 -4.09
C ASP A 216 14.27 -27.62 -4.61
N ASN A 217 13.56 -26.88 -5.47
CA ASN A 217 12.36 -27.36 -6.13
C ASN A 217 12.33 -26.92 -7.60
N GLU A 218 11.59 -27.68 -8.42
CA GLU A 218 11.44 -27.44 -9.86
C GLU A 218 10.26 -26.51 -10.21
N ILE A 219 9.65 -25.87 -9.21
CA ILE A 219 8.50 -25.00 -9.41
C ILE A 219 8.97 -23.71 -10.08
N ILE A 220 8.38 -23.43 -11.25
CA ILE A 220 8.65 -22.19 -11.98
C ILE A 220 7.90 -21.06 -11.31
N CYS A 221 8.63 -20.08 -10.77
CA CYS A 221 8.06 -18.84 -10.27
C CYS A 221 7.62 -17.96 -11.45
N ARG A 222 6.63 -17.09 -11.21
CA ARG A 222 6.18 -16.10 -12.21
C ARG A 222 7.29 -15.18 -12.73
N CYS A 223 8.40 -15.05 -11.99
CA CYS A 223 9.58 -14.31 -12.44
C CYS A 223 10.45 -15.08 -13.45
N GLY A 224 10.06 -16.31 -13.82
CA GLY A 224 10.77 -17.19 -14.74
C GLY A 224 11.88 -18.05 -14.14
N LYS A 225 12.24 -17.84 -12.86
CA LYS A 225 13.25 -18.64 -12.14
C LYS A 225 12.62 -19.84 -11.44
N ARG A 226 13.44 -20.85 -11.08
CA ARG A 226 13.06 -21.97 -10.21
C ARG A 226 13.65 -21.78 -8.82
N GLY A 227 13.04 -22.45 -7.84
CA GLY A 227 13.52 -22.43 -6.46
C GLY A 227 13.35 -21.11 -5.72
N CYS A 228 12.54 -20.19 -6.24
CA CYS A 228 12.25 -18.93 -5.55
C CYS A 228 11.55 -19.18 -4.22
N LEU A 229 11.96 -18.46 -3.17
CA LEU A 229 11.37 -18.56 -1.84
C LEU A 229 9.83 -18.41 -1.86
N GLU A 230 9.31 -17.53 -2.69
CA GLU A 230 7.86 -17.31 -2.87
C GLU A 230 7.13 -18.61 -3.23
N THR A 231 7.76 -19.55 -3.96
CA THR A 231 7.13 -20.82 -4.34
C THR A 231 6.92 -21.80 -3.18
N GLY A 232 7.48 -21.51 -2.00
CA GLY A 232 7.32 -22.32 -0.79
C GLY A 232 6.92 -21.56 0.46
N ALA A 233 6.96 -20.22 0.44
CA ALA A 233 6.78 -19.40 1.64
C ALA A 233 5.82 -18.20 1.42
N SER A 234 4.84 -18.33 0.53
CA SER A 234 3.82 -17.30 0.26
C SER A 234 2.41 -17.84 0.42
N GLY A 235 1.41 -16.95 0.40
CA GLY A 235 -0.01 -17.34 0.36
C GLY A 235 -0.35 -18.16 -0.88
N SER A 236 0.22 -17.86 -2.04
CA SER A 236 0.05 -18.66 -3.25
C SER A 236 0.67 -20.06 -3.13
N ALA A 237 1.79 -20.19 -2.43
CA ALA A 237 2.38 -21.49 -2.10
C ALA A 237 1.47 -22.27 -1.16
N MET A 238 0.97 -21.63 -0.10
CA MET A 238 0.01 -22.23 0.85
C MET A 238 -1.24 -22.74 0.11
N HIS A 239 -1.81 -21.91 -0.74
CA HIS A 239 -2.99 -22.25 -1.54
C HIS A 239 -2.73 -23.45 -2.46
N ARG A 240 -1.63 -23.44 -3.22
CA ARG A 240 -1.25 -24.53 -4.11
C ARG A 240 -1.04 -25.83 -3.35
N ILE A 241 -0.26 -25.82 -2.27
CA ILE A 241 0.02 -27.01 -1.44
C ILE A 241 -1.27 -27.56 -0.85
N PHE A 242 -2.18 -26.68 -0.39
CA PHE A 242 -3.46 -27.10 0.16
C PHE A 242 -4.31 -27.87 -0.87
N LEU A 243 -4.42 -27.36 -2.10
CA LEU A 243 -5.16 -28.05 -3.17
C LEU A 243 -4.48 -29.36 -3.59
N GLU A 244 -3.16 -29.40 -3.64
CA GLU A 244 -2.39 -30.63 -3.90
C GLU A 244 -2.68 -31.70 -2.83
N LYS A 245 -2.70 -31.32 -1.54
CA LYS A 245 -3.01 -32.23 -0.43
C LYS A 245 -4.45 -32.74 -0.46
N LEU A 246 -5.42 -31.90 -0.80
CA LEU A 246 -6.81 -32.36 -1.02
C LEU A 246 -6.89 -33.36 -2.17
N LYS A 247 -6.20 -33.11 -3.26
CA LYS A 247 -6.12 -34.03 -4.42
C LYS A 247 -5.47 -35.38 -4.07
N GLU A 248 -4.50 -35.39 -3.13
CA GLU A 248 -3.89 -36.59 -2.56
C GLU A 248 -4.82 -37.34 -1.59
N GLY A 249 -6.01 -36.81 -1.32
CA GLY A 249 -7.01 -37.44 -0.43
C GLY A 249 -6.90 -37.03 1.03
N ARG A 250 -6.11 -36.02 1.37
CA ARG A 250 -6.09 -35.47 2.75
C ARG A 250 -7.45 -34.84 3.07
N VAL A 251 -7.84 -34.92 4.31
CA VAL A 251 -9.13 -34.44 4.82
C VAL A 251 -8.99 -33.04 5.42
N SER A 252 -9.92 -32.17 5.08
CA SER A 252 -10.08 -30.81 5.61
C SER A 252 -11.57 -30.50 5.71
N MET A 253 -11.94 -29.49 6.49
CA MET A 253 -13.31 -28.96 6.50
C MET A 253 -13.71 -28.38 5.12
N LEU A 254 -12.77 -28.10 4.23
CA LEU A 254 -13.00 -27.66 2.85
C LEU A 254 -13.13 -28.82 1.85
N SER A 255 -13.03 -30.08 2.29
CA SER A 255 -13.11 -31.26 1.40
C SER A 255 -14.40 -31.35 0.61
N GLU A 256 -15.55 -30.98 1.21
CA GLU A 256 -16.83 -30.99 0.51
C GLU A 256 -16.92 -29.89 -0.56
N LYS A 257 -16.40 -28.70 -0.30
CA LYS A 257 -16.27 -27.62 -1.27
C LYS A 257 -15.41 -28.05 -2.45
N TYR A 258 -14.27 -28.71 -2.18
CA TYR A 258 -13.37 -29.25 -3.20
C TYR A 258 -14.06 -30.31 -4.08
N LYS A 259 -14.77 -31.28 -3.48
CA LYS A 259 -15.47 -32.36 -4.20
C LYS A 259 -16.58 -31.84 -5.13
N LYS A 260 -17.23 -30.75 -4.74
CA LYS A 260 -18.25 -30.08 -5.57
C LYS A 260 -17.66 -29.30 -6.73
N GLY A 261 -16.32 -29.18 -6.82
CA GLY A 261 -15.66 -28.35 -7.82
C GLY A 261 -15.80 -26.84 -7.58
N GLU A 262 -16.19 -26.43 -6.37
CA GLU A 262 -16.27 -25.04 -5.98
C GLU A 262 -14.86 -24.48 -5.77
N GLU A 263 -14.64 -23.23 -6.17
CA GLU A 263 -13.35 -22.56 -6.00
C GLU A 263 -13.01 -22.41 -4.50
N ILE A 264 -11.83 -22.88 -4.10
CA ILE A 264 -11.27 -22.64 -2.76
C ILE A 264 -10.28 -21.48 -2.89
N THR A 265 -10.55 -20.41 -2.18
CA THR A 265 -9.67 -19.22 -2.13
C THR A 265 -8.67 -19.32 -0.96
N LEU A 266 -7.64 -18.46 -0.98
CA LEU A 266 -6.74 -18.33 0.17
C LEU A 266 -7.50 -17.92 1.43
N ASN A 267 -8.50 -17.05 1.30
CA ASN A 267 -9.34 -16.63 2.43
C ASN A 267 -10.15 -17.79 3.04
N ASP A 268 -10.62 -18.75 2.23
CA ASP A 268 -11.26 -19.96 2.74
C ASP A 268 -10.29 -20.78 3.59
N ILE A 269 -9.03 -20.91 3.14
CA ILE A 269 -7.99 -21.66 3.87
C ILE A 269 -7.65 -20.93 5.17
N LEU A 270 -7.51 -19.61 5.17
CA LEU A 270 -7.28 -18.82 6.37
C LEU A 270 -8.47 -18.90 7.35
N ALA A 271 -9.70 -18.90 6.83
CA ALA A 271 -10.89 -19.09 7.66
C ALA A 271 -10.98 -20.51 8.25
N ALA A 272 -10.52 -21.53 7.51
CA ALA A 272 -10.40 -22.90 8.03
C ALA A 272 -9.32 -23.01 9.11
N LEU A 273 -8.18 -22.34 8.93
CA LEU A 273 -7.11 -22.25 9.93
C LEU A 273 -7.63 -21.68 11.27
N LEU A 274 -8.41 -20.58 11.21
CA LEU A 274 -9.01 -20.00 12.43
C LEU A 274 -10.03 -20.91 13.12
N LYS A 275 -10.49 -21.94 12.42
CA LYS A 275 -11.37 -23.01 12.95
C LYS A 275 -10.60 -24.29 13.29
N GLU A 276 -9.29 -24.20 13.43
CA GLU A 276 -8.40 -25.30 13.80
C GLU A 276 -8.41 -26.48 12.80
N ASP A 277 -8.57 -26.21 11.50
CA ASP A 277 -8.42 -27.23 10.46
C ASP A 277 -6.98 -27.75 10.44
N VAL A 278 -6.82 -29.05 10.70
CA VAL A 278 -5.51 -29.69 10.87
C VAL A 278 -4.65 -29.56 9.59
N LEU A 279 -5.24 -29.74 8.42
CA LEU A 279 -4.51 -29.64 7.16
C LEU A 279 -4.01 -28.21 6.93
N ALA A 280 -4.85 -27.21 7.22
CA ALA A 280 -4.47 -25.80 7.09
C ALA A 280 -3.34 -25.41 8.06
N ILE A 281 -3.39 -25.92 9.32
CA ILE A 281 -2.34 -25.71 10.33
C ILE A 281 -1.01 -26.31 9.87
N GLU A 282 -1.00 -27.60 9.48
CA GLU A 282 0.21 -28.29 9.02
C GLU A 282 0.88 -27.55 7.85
N ILE A 283 0.07 -27.04 6.90
CA ILE A 283 0.61 -26.30 5.75
C ILE A 283 1.15 -24.94 6.17
N LEU A 284 0.45 -24.22 7.07
CA LEU A 284 0.94 -22.96 7.60
C LEU A 284 2.28 -23.13 8.33
N GLU A 285 2.40 -24.19 9.15
CA GLU A 285 3.67 -24.52 9.84
C GLU A 285 4.80 -24.79 8.85
N SER A 286 4.53 -25.54 7.78
CA SER A 286 5.51 -25.83 6.74
C SER A 286 5.97 -24.57 6.00
N VAL A 287 5.00 -23.72 5.63
CA VAL A 287 5.25 -22.42 4.95
C VAL A 287 6.02 -21.49 5.90
N GLY A 288 5.59 -21.38 7.15
CA GLY A 288 6.25 -20.60 8.19
C GLY A 288 7.67 -21.05 8.49
N HIS A 289 7.89 -22.37 8.56
CA HIS A 289 9.25 -22.93 8.72
C HIS A 289 10.16 -22.58 7.55
N THR A 290 9.64 -22.65 6.32
CA THR A 290 10.38 -22.27 5.11
C THR A 290 10.74 -20.79 5.13
N LEU A 291 9.80 -19.93 5.51
CA LEU A 291 10.02 -18.49 5.68
C LEU A 291 11.07 -18.22 6.76
N GLY A 292 10.93 -18.87 7.94
CA GLY A 292 11.83 -18.69 9.08
C GLY A 292 13.29 -19.11 8.80
N LYS A 293 13.52 -20.00 7.84
CA LYS A 293 14.90 -20.33 7.40
C LYS A 293 15.52 -19.25 6.51
N ALA A 294 14.71 -18.42 5.92
CA ALA A 294 15.14 -17.37 5.00
C ALA A 294 15.42 -16.03 5.70
N ILE A 295 14.90 -15.84 6.91
CA ILE A 295 15.09 -14.68 7.77
C ILE A 295 16.27 -14.91 8.72
#